data_7463d0e6b8255adda301e952a3c07435
#
_entry.id   7463d0e6b8255adda301e952a3c07435
#
_cell.length_a   1.000
_cell.length_b   1.000
_cell.length_c   1.000
_cell.angle_alpha   90.00
_cell.angle_beta   90.00
_cell.angle_gamma   90.00
#
_symmetry.space_group_name_H-M   'P 1'
#
loop_
_entity.id
_entity.type
_entity.pdbx_description
1 polymer ?
#
loop_
_entity_poly.entity_id
_entity_poly.type
_entity_poly.pdbx_seq_one_letter_code
_entity_poly.pdbx_strand_id
1 'polypeptide(L)'
;MVQPAVRKSNLAALDDAELVRRAIDRDAGAFAAIMQRHNQRLYRIARSVLRNSAEAEDAVQEAYVAAFSHLATYRGESPLAGWLARIVMNEALGRLRRKPTASDFATLEAVPEAEI
;
A
#
# COMPACT_ATOMS: atom_id res chain seq x y z
N MET A 1 31.77 -6.84 13.90
CA MET A 1 31.12 -5.82 13.10
C MET A 1 29.96 -6.44 12.32
N VAL A 2 28.87 -5.73 12.27
CA VAL A 2 27.68 -6.24 11.61
C VAL A 2 27.79 -6.08 10.10
N GLN A 3 27.54 -7.16 9.38
CA GLN A 3 27.53 -7.15 7.93
C GLN A 3 26.17 -6.72 7.43
N PRO A 4 26.09 -5.93 6.34
CA PRO A 4 24.79 -5.55 5.79
C PRO A 4 23.94 -6.76 5.41
N ALA A 5 24.55 -7.80 4.88
CA ALA A 5 23.80 -9.00 4.53
C ALA A 5 23.22 -9.69 5.74
N VAL A 6 23.99 -9.73 6.83
CA VAL A 6 23.51 -10.32 8.08
C VAL A 6 22.38 -9.50 8.65
N ARG A 7 22.49 -8.18 8.55
CA ARG A 7 21.43 -7.29 9.03
C ARG A 7 20.15 -7.52 8.25
N LYS A 8 20.25 -7.66 6.94
CA LYS A 8 19.08 -7.95 6.11
C LYS A 8 18.42 -9.25 6.50
N SER A 9 19.22 -10.28 6.75
CA SER A 9 18.69 -11.56 7.18
C SER A 9 17.97 -11.41 8.51
N ASN A 10 18.53 -10.65 9.43
CA ASN A 10 17.91 -10.42 10.72
C ASN A 10 16.59 -9.69 10.58
N LEU A 11 16.52 -8.69 9.72
CA LEU A 11 15.28 -7.97 9.48
C LEU A 11 14.21 -8.88 8.91
N ALA A 12 14.60 -9.77 8.00
CA ALA A 12 13.63 -10.69 7.42
C ALA A 12 13.06 -11.65 8.44
N ALA A 13 13.80 -11.92 9.51
CA ALA A 13 13.36 -12.82 10.56
C ALA A 13 12.52 -12.14 11.63
N LEU A 14 12.50 -10.82 11.66
CA LEU A 14 11.75 -10.09 12.68
C LEU A 14 10.26 -10.14 12.41
N ASP A 15 9.47 -10.05 13.49
CA ASP A 15 8.03 -9.96 13.30
C ASP A 15 7.64 -8.52 12.92
N ASP A 16 6.40 -8.36 12.54
CA ASP A 16 5.92 -7.06 12.06
C ASP A 16 6.04 -5.97 13.13
N ALA A 17 5.79 -6.32 14.39
CA ALA A 17 5.86 -5.31 15.45
C ALA A 17 7.26 -4.73 15.57
N GLU A 18 8.27 -5.58 15.48
CA GLU A 18 9.64 -5.11 15.58
C GLU A 18 10.04 -4.31 14.33
N LEU A 19 9.57 -4.74 13.16
CA LEU A 19 9.83 -3.99 11.94
C LEU A 19 9.20 -2.60 12.01
N VAL A 20 7.99 -2.51 12.52
CA VAL A 20 7.34 -1.21 12.68
C VAL A 20 8.14 -0.32 13.60
N ARG A 21 8.58 -0.86 14.73
CA ARG A 21 9.35 -0.09 15.68
C ARG A 21 10.61 0.48 15.04
N ARG A 22 11.31 -0.33 14.28
CA ARG A 22 12.52 0.11 13.60
C ARG A 22 12.24 1.11 12.49
N ALA A 23 11.12 0.92 11.79
CA ALA A 23 10.74 1.84 10.73
C ALA A 23 10.37 3.21 11.28
N ILE A 24 9.74 3.24 12.46
CA ILE A 24 9.46 4.51 13.11
C ILE A 24 10.75 5.24 13.42
N ASP A 25 11.81 4.50 13.74
CA ASP A 25 13.13 5.08 13.98
C ASP A 25 13.89 5.33 12.67
N ARG A 26 13.21 5.31 11.53
CA ARG A 26 13.79 5.66 10.24
C ARG A 26 14.79 4.65 9.71
N ASP A 27 14.65 3.39 10.08
CA ASP A 27 15.46 2.31 9.53
C ASP A 27 14.94 1.96 8.14
N ALA A 28 15.69 2.37 7.12
CA ALA A 28 15.27 2.13 5.73
C ALA A 28 15.14 0.63 5.43
N GLY A 29 15.98 -0.19 6.06
CA GLY A 29 15.88 -1.64 5.89
C GLY A 29 14.58 -2.19 6.41
N ALA A 30 14.06 -1.60 7.50
CA ALA A 30 12.79 -2.04 8.05
C ALA A 30 11.64 -1.70 7.13
N PHE A 31 11.65 -0.50 6.52
CA PHE A 31 10.64 -0.16 5.52
C PHE A 31 10.67 -1.17 4.37
N ALA A 32 11.86 -1.47 3.86
CA ALA A 32 11.99 -2.41 2.75
C ALA A 32 11.48 -3.79 3.14
N ALA A 33 11.77 -4.22 4.35
CA ALA A 33 11.32 -5.54 4.82
C ALA A 33 9.80 -5.60 4.92
N ILE A 34 9.18 -4.54 5.40
CA ILE A 34 7.73 -4.47 5.48
C ILE A 34 7.14 -4.57 4.07
N MET A 35 7.68 -3.82 3.14
CA MET A 35 7.19 -3.85 1.76
C MET A 35 7.34 -5.22 1.14
N GLN A 36 8.52 -5.83 1.28
CA GLN A 36 8.74 -7.15 0.72
C GLN A 36 7.78 -8.18 1.29
N ARG A 37 7.49 -8.08 2.57
CA ARG A 37 6.62 -9.06 3.23
C ARG A 37 5.17 -8.91 2.82
N HIS A 38 4.72 -7.70 2.52
CA HIS A 38 3.30 -7.43 2.33
C HIS A 38 2.92 -7.07 0.89
N ASN A 39 3.88 -6.83 0.02
CA ASN A 39 3.61 -6.33 -1.34
C ASN A 39 2.61 -7.18 -2.11
N GLN A 40 2.80 -8.49 -2.11
CA GLN A 40 1.98 -9.35 -2.94
C GLN A 40 0.52 -9.29 -2.53
N ARG A 41 0.30 -9.32 -1.23
CA ARG A 41 -1.06 -9.27 -0.71
C ARG A 41 -1.72 -7.92 -1.02
N LEU A 42 -0.97 -6.84 -0.81
CA LEU A 42 -1.52 -5.51 -1.05
C LEU A 42 -1.80 -5.29 -2.53
N TYR A 43 -0.93 -5.79 -3.38
CA TYR A 43 -1.15 -5.70 -4.82
C TYR A 43 -2.43 -6.44 -5.23
N ARG A 44 -2.66 -7.62 -4.68
CA ARG A 44 -3.87 -8.37 -4.98
C ARG A 44 -5.12 -7.60 -4.59
N ILE A 45 -5.07 -6.95 -3.44
CA ILE A 45 -6.19 -6.13 -3.00
C ILE A 45 -6.44 -4.99 -3.98
N ALA A 46 -5.40 -4.26 -4.34
CA ALA A 46 -5.54 -3.14 -5.27
C ALA A 46 -6.04 -3.62 -6.63
N ARG A 47 -5.53 -4.75 -7.10
CA ARG A 47 -5.94 -5.31 -8.38
C ARG A 47 -7.41 -5.70 -8.40
N SER A 48 -7.91 -6.19 -7.28
CA SER A 48 -9.31 -6.60 -7.21
C SER A 48 -10.25 -5.40 -7.35
N VAL A 49 -9.78 -4.22 -7.00
CA VAL A 49 -10.58 -3.00 -7.09
C VAL A 49 -10.38 -2.31 -8.44
N LEU A 50 -9.12 -2.14 -8.85
CA LEU A 50 -8.80 -1.27 -9.99
C LEU A 50 -8.76 -2.00 -11.32
N ARG A 51 -8.49 -3.29 -11.31
CA ARG A 51 -8.50 -4.13 -12.50
C ARG A 51 -7.50 -3.73 -13.58
N ASN A 52 -6.48 -3.02 -13.17
CA ASN A 52 -5.41 -2.56 -14.06
C ASN A 52 -4.11 -2.66 -13.30
N SER A 53 -3.13 -3.33 -13.87
CA SER A 53 -1.88 -3.60 -13.17
C SER A 53 -1.13 -2.32 -12.80
N ALA A 54 -1.02 -1.40 -13.74
CA ALA A 54 -0.28 -0.16 -13.47
C ALA A 54 -0.97 0.68 -12.41
N GLU A 55 -2.29 0.76 -12.46
CA GLU A 55 -3.05 1.49 -11.46
C GLU A 55 -2.91 0.84 -10.09
N ALA A 56 -2.94 -0.49 -10.06
CA ALA A 56 -2.82 -1.20 -8.81
C ALA A 56 -1.45 -0.98 -8.19
N GLU A 57 -0.40 -1.02 -9.01
CA GLU A 57 0.94 -0.76 -8.50
C GLU A 57 1.07 0.65 -7.95
N ASP A 58 0.51 1.63 -8.66
CA ASP A 58 0.52 3.00 -8.19
C ASP A 58 -0.23 3.14 -6.88
N ALA A 59 -1.35 2.46 -6.75
CA ALA A 59 -2.14 2.51 -5.52
C ALA A 59 -1.36 1.95 -4.35
N VAL A 60 -0.64 0.85 -4.55
CA VAL A 60 0.18 0.27 -3.50
C VAL A 60 1.28 1.23 -3.10
N GLN A 61 1.93 1.87 -4.07
CA GLN A 61 2.98 2.84 -3.76
C GLN A 61 2.43 3.99 -2.93
N GLU A 62 1.30 4.56 -3.33
CA GLU A 62 0.71 5.66 -2.59
C GLU A 62 0.24 5.20 -1.20
N ALA A 63 -0.24 3.98 -1.11
CA ALA A 63 -0.64 3.44 0.19
C ALA A 63 0.55 3.35 1.13
N TYR A 64 1.71 2.96 0.62
CA TYR A 64 2.91 2.93 1.47
C TYR A 64 3.32 4.33 1.91
N VAL A 65 3.23 5.31 1.01
CA VAL A 65 3.53 6.69 1.41
C VAL A 65 2.64 7.10 2.56
N ALA A 66 1.34 6.83 2.45
CA ALA A 66 0.40 7.16 3.52
C ALA A 66 0.71 6.37 4.79
N ALA A 67 0.96 5.06 4.64
CA ALA A 67 1.21 4.21 5.79
C ALA A 67 2.46 4.64 6.55
N PHE A 68 3.54 4.89 5.82
CA PHE A 68 4.80 5.24 6.49
C PHE A 68 4.76 6.64 7.07
N SER A 69 3.98 7.54 6.45
CA SER A 69 3.79 8.88 7.02
C SER A 69 3.05 8.83 8.34
N HIS A 70 2.22 7.81 8.55
CA HIS A 70 1.41 7.70 9.75
C HIS A 70 1.75 6.46 10.57
N LEU A 71 2.93 5.91 10.35
CA LEU A 71 3.29 4.64 10.98
C LEU A 71 3.26 4.71 12.50
N ALA A 72 3.60 5.88 13.06
CA ALA A 72 3.58 6.04 14.49
C ALA A 72 2.17 5.94 15.08
N THR A 73 1.14 6.06 14.25
CA THR A 73 -0.23 5.93 14.74
C THR A 73 -0.69 4.47 14.79
N TYR A 74 0.07 3.57 14.19
CA TYR A 74 -0.27 2.16 14.27
C TYR A 74 0.07 1.67 15.67
N ARG A 75 -0.93 1.18 16.37
CA ARG A 75 -0.78 0.82 17.78
C ARG A 75 -0.52 -0.65 18.04
N GLY A 76 -0.53 -1.46 17.01
CA GLY A 76 -0.33 -2.88 17.20
C GLY A 76 -1.54 -3.62 17.74
N GLU A 77 -2.69 -2.96 17.77
CA GLU A 77 -3.92 -3.59 18.27
C GLU A 77 -4.52 -4.55 17.27
N SER A 78 -4.13 -4.43 16.02
CA SER A 78 -4.54 -5.34 14.95
C SER A 78 -3.29 -5.73 14.17
N PRO A 79 -3.36 -6.82 13.39
CA PRO A 79 -2.21 -7.21 12.59
C PRO A 79 -1.83 -6.11 11.60
N LEU A 80 -0.54 -5.94 11.39
CA LEU A 80 -0.05 -4.96 10.43
C LEU A 80 -0.64 -5.20 9.04
N ALA A 81 -0.76 -6.47 8.65
CA ALA A 81 -1.34 -6.81 7.36
C ALA A 81 -2.73 -6.21 7.18
N GLY A 82 -3.56 -6.26 8.22
CA GLY A 82 -4.89 -5.70 8.16
C GLY A 82 -4.89 -4.18 8.09
N TRP A 83 -3.99 -3.56 8.84
CA TRP A 83 -3.85 -2.11 8.85
C TRP A 83 -3.42 -1.61 7.47
N LEU A 84 -2.43 -2.27 6.87
CA LEU A 84 -1.97 -1.92 5.54
C LEU A 84 -3.06 -2.21 4.49
N ALA A 85 -3.76 -3.32 4.63
CA ALA A 85 -4.83 -3.66 3.71
C ALA A 85 -5.92 -2.61 3.67
N ARG A 86 -6.26 -2.07 4.84
CA ARG A 86 -7.26 -1.01 4.90
C ARG A 86 -6.78 0.23 4.16
N ILE A 87 -5.51 0.58 4.35
CA ILE A 87 -4.96 1.76 3.69
C ILE A 87 -4.95 1.59 2.18
N VAL A 88 -4.51 0.42 1.69
CA VAL A 88 -4.48 0.21 0.24
C VAL A 88 -5.88 0.13 -0.34
N MET A 89 -6.83 -0.45 0.40
CA MET A 89 -8.20 -0.51 -0.06
C MET A 89 -8.78 0.91 -0.19
N ASN A 90 -8.54 1.75 0.79
CA ASN A 90 -9.00 3.13 0.75
C ASN A 90 -8.37 3.89 -0.42
N GLU A 91 -7.09 3.66 -0.66
CA GLU A 91 -6.41 4.30 -1.78
C GLU A 91 -6.99 3.84 -3.11
N ALA A 92 -7.20 2.53 -3.26
CA ALA A 92 -7.73 1.98 -4.51
C ALA A 92 -9.15 2.45 -4.76
N LEU A 93 -9.99 2.45 -3.74
CA LEU A 93 -11.36 2.93 -3.89
C LEU A 93 -11.39 4.42 -4.20
N GLY A 94 -10.48 5.18 -3.60
CA GLY A 94 -10.37 6.60 -3.91
C GLY A 94 -10.01 6.85 -5.36
N ARG A 95 -9.08 6.05 -5.88
CA ARG A 95 -8.69 6.17 -7.28
C ARG A 95 -9.83 5.81 -8.21
N LEU A 96 -10.57 4.77 -7.85
CA LEU A 96 -11.69 4.34 -8.66
C LEU A 96 -12.75 5.44 -8.78
N ARG A 97 -12.96 6.17 -7.70
CA ARG A 97 -13.95 7.25 -7.70
C ARG A 97 -13.47 8.50 -8.44
N ARG A 98 -12.18 8.82 -8.31
CA ARG A 98 -11.64 10.07 -8.86
C ARG A 98 -11.22 9.95 -10.30
N LYS A 99 -10.87 8.75 -10.73
CA LYS A 99 -10.22 8.52 -12.01
C LYS A 99 -11.14 7.67 -12.87
N PRO A 100 -11.86 8.27 -13.80
CA PRO A 100 -12.78 7.50 -14.63
C PRO A 100 -12.03 6.40 -15.37
N THR A 101 -12.65 5.23 -15.45
CA THR A 101 -12.13 4.14 -16.26
C THR A 101 -12.51 4.40 -17.72
N ALA A 102 -12.00 3.55 -18.61
CA ALA A 102 -12.40 3.65 -20.01
C ALA A 102 -13.92 3.51 -20.15
N SER A 103 -14.50 2.66 -19.32
CA SER A 103 -15.96 2.48 -19.31
C SER A 103 -16.66 3.76 -18.90
N ASP A 104 -16.13 4.41 -17.88
CA ASP A 104 -16.70 5.67 -17.40
C ASP A 104 -16.61 6.75 -18.45
N PHE A 105 -15.48 6.81 -19.15
CA PHE A 105 -15.33 7.78 -20.24
C PHE A 105 -16.34 7.51 -21.34
N ALA A 106 -16.52 6.26 -21.70
CA ALA A 106 -17.50 5.90 -22.71
C ALA A 106 -18.89 6.32 -22.27
N THR A 107 -19.19 6.11 -21.01
CA THR A 107 -20.49 6.51 -20.46
C THR A 107 -20.66 8.01 -20.50
N LEU A 108 -19.62 8.75 -20.13
CA LEU A 108 -19.68 10.21 -20.15
C LEU A 108 -19.88 10.73 -21.55
N GLU A 109 -19.24 10.11 -22.52
CA GLU A 109 -19.41 10.53 -23.91
C GLU A 109 -20.80 10.20 -24.42
N ALA A 110 -21.37 9.09 -23.96
CA ALA A 110 -22.70 8.69 -24.38
C ALA A 110 -23.78 9.51 -23.69
N VAL A 111 -23.46 10.07 -22.55
CA VAL A 111 -24.43 10.85 -21.78
C VAL A 111 -24.51 12.25 -22.39
N PRO A 112 -25.72 12.79 -22.57
CA PRO A 112 -25.83 14.14 -23.11
C PRO A 112 -25.07 15.16 -22.31
N GLU A 113 -24.58 16.17 -23.01
CA GLU A 113 -23.81 17.21 -22.37
C GLU A 113 -24.56 17.87 -21.21
N ALA A 114 -25.86 17.90 -21.31
CA ALA A 114 -26.69 18.49 -20.28
C ALA A 114 -26.51 17.82 -18.95
N GLU A 115 -26.04 16.60 -18.94
CA GLU A 115 -25.83 15.86 -17.70
C GLU A 115 -24.54 16.25 -17.04
N ILE A 116 -23.72 16.90 -17.75
CA ILE A 116 -22.43 17.32 -17.26
C ILE A 116 -22.52 18.74 -16.74
#